data_15bc5dc71aef962b9d5f059b2b7854c0
#
_entry.id   15bc5dc71aef962b9d5f059b2b7854c0
#
_cell.length_a   1.000
_cell.length_b   1.000
_cell.length_c   1.000
_cell.angle_alpha   90.00
_cell.angle_beta   90.00
_cell.angle_gamma   90.00
#
_symmetry.space_group_name_H-M   'P 1'
#
loop_
_entity.id
_entity.type
_entity.pdbx_description
1 polymer ?
#
loop_
_entity_poly.entity_id
_entity_poly.type
_entity_poly.pdbx_seq_one_letter_code
_entity_poly.pdbx_strand_id
1 'polypeptide(L)'
;MTDKKIFIAVVGESHASPEIAKLAEEVGAEIAKAGAVLVCGGLKGVMEATSKGAKSAGGTTIGILPGSRREDANPYIDFPIITGIGYARNKLVVKTGHVVIAVGGSHGTLSEIAFALGYKIPVVGLKTWQFIHHNGQMDQEVHRASSPKEAVALAMKLAREAKPPEETREYKT
;
A
#
# COMPACT_ATOMS: atom_id res chain seq x y z
N MET A 1 9.09 -18.41 18.74
CA MET A 1 8.50 -17.07 18.47
C MET A 1 7.94 -17.11 17.06
N THR A 2 6.63 -16.96 16.91
CA THR A 2 6.05 -16.85 15.56
C THR A 2 6.48 -15.51 14.99
N ASP A 3 7.23 -15.52 13.89
CA ASP A 3 7.56 -14.31 13.14
C ASP A 3 6.27 -13.55 12.83
N LYS A 4 6.15 -12.31 13.34
CA LYS A 4 4.97 -11.48 13.08
C LYS A 4 4.87 -11.24 11.59
N LYS A 5 3.71 -11.54 11.02
CA LYS A 5 3.43 -11.28 9.60
C LYS A 5 3.62 -9.79 9.29
N ILE A 6 4.36 -9.50 8.22
CA ILE A 6 4.49 -8.14 7.70
C ILE A 6 3.29 -7.84 6.82
N PHE A 7 2.69 -6.68 7.03
CA PHE A 7 1.60 -6.14 6.21
C PHE A 7 2.18 -5.04 5.31
N ILE A 8 2.01 -5.19 3.99
CA ILE A 8 2.42 -4.20 3.00
C ILE A 8 1.18 -3.56 2.42
N ALA A 9 1.00 -2.26 2.64
CA ALA A 9 -0.07 -1.51 2.01
C ALA A 9 0.35 -1.14 0.58
N VAL A 10 -0.49 -1.43 -0.41
CA VAL A 10 -0.29 -0.98 -1.80
C VAL A 10 -1.35 0.04 -2.15
N VAL A 11 -0.89 1.20 -2.59
CA VAL A 11 -1.72 2.33 -3.01
C VAL A 11 -1.42 2.69 -4.46
N GLY A 12 -2.43 3.17 -5.17
CA GLY A 12 -2.30 3.53 -6.58
C GLY A 12 -3.64 3.96 -7.17
N GLU A 13 -3.63 4.26 -8.46
CA GLU A 13 -4.78 4.76 -9.18
C GLU A 13 -5.87 3.68 -9.41
N SER A 14 -7.13 4.10 -9.33
CA SER A 14 -8.29 3.23 -9.60
C SER A 14 -8.53 2.94 -11.10
N HIS A 15 -7.89 3.68 -11.98
CA HIS A 15 -7.91 3.51 -13.42
C HIS A 15 -6.48 3.40 -13.94
N ALA A 16 -5.89 2.22 -13.78
CA ALA A 16 -4.50 1.97 -14.14
C ALA A 16 -4.35 1.73 -15.65
N SER A 17 -3.31 2.32 -16.24
CA SER A 17 -2.88 1.95 -17.60
C SER A 17 -2.42 0.48 -17.63
N PRO A 18 -2.40 -0.17 -18.81
CA PRO A 18 -1.89 -1.54 -18.92
C PRO A 18 -0.49 -1.74 -18.35
N GLU A 19 0.39 -0.75 -18.51
CA GLU A 19 1.74 -0.75 -17.96
C GLU A 19 1.73 -0.73 -16.42
N ILE A 20 0.96 0.17 -15.82
CA ILE A 20 0.86 0.31 -14.37
C ILE A 20 0.16 -0.92 -13.76
N ALA A 21 -0.89 -1.44 -14.41
CA ALA A 21 -1.57 -2.65 -13.97
C ALA A 21 -0.63 -3.86 -13.95
N LYS A 22 0.21 -4.02 -14.98
CA LYS A 22 1.22 -5.08 -15.03
C LYS A 22 2.22 -4.97 -13.88
N LEU A 23 2.78 -3.78 -13.64
CA LEU A 23 3.69 -3.53 -12.52
C LEU A 23 3.03 -3.85 -11.17
N ALA A 24 1.77 -3.44 -11.00
CA ALA A 24 1.01 -3.71 -9.78
C ALA A 24 0.77 -5.21 -9.58
N GLU A 25 0.44 -5.96 -10.64
CA GLU A 25 0.28 -7.42 -10.56
C GLU A 25 1.59 -8.10 -10.14
N GLU A 26 2.72 -7.68 -10.72
CA GLU A 26 4.04 -8.19 -10.34
C GLU A 26 4.41 -7.83 -8.89
N VAL A 27 4.09 -6.63 -8.42
CA VAL A 27 4.26 -6.23 -7.00
C VAL A 27 3.47 -7.17 -6.09
N GLY A 28 2.21 -7.46 -6.41
CA GLY A 28 1.39 -8.39 -5.63
C GLY A 28 1.99 -9.79 -5.54
N ALA A 29 2.47 -10.32 -6.66
CA ALA A 29 3.12 -11.63 -6.69
C ALA A 29 4.40 -11.64 -5.83
N GLU A 30 5.23 -10.60 -5.89
CA GLU A 30 6.44 -10.50 -5.07
C GLU A 30 6.13 -10.36 -3.57
N ILE A 31 5.05 -9.65 -3.19
CA ILE A 31 4.58 -9.57 -1.79
C ILE A 31 4.22 -10.97 -1.27
N ALA A 32 3.49 -11.75 -2.04
CA ALA A 32 3.13 -13.12 -1.68
C ALA A 32 4.35 -14.02 -1.53
N LYS A 33 5.30 -13.98 -2.48
CA LYS A 33 6.57 -14.73 -2.42
C LYS A 33 7.41 -14.36 -1.21
N ALA A 34 7.36 -13.10 -0.78
CA ALA A 34 8.04 -12.64 0.44
C ALA A 34 7.33 -13.07 1.74
N GLY A 35 6.20 -13.75 1.66
CA GLY A 35 5.41 -14.22 2.82
C GLY A 35 4.68 -13.10 3.55
N ALA A 36 4.58 -11.91 2.96
CA ALA A 36 3.85 -10.78 3.52
C ALA A 36 2.36 -10.82 3.17
N VAL A 37 1.56 -10.04 3.89
CA VAL A 37 0.12 -9.85 3.63
C VAL A 37 -0.08 -8.56 2.86
N LEU A 38 -0.80 -8.65 1.74
CA LEU A 38 -1.19 -7.46 0.97
C LEU A 38 -2.38 -6.76 1.64
N VAL A 39 -2.27 -5.45 1.81
CA VAL A 39 -3.37 -4.57 2.19
C VAL A 39 -3.59 -3.54 1.09
N CYS A 40 -4.82 -3.34 0.67
CA CYS A 40 -5.16 -2.30 -0.32
C CYS A 40 -6.56 -1.74 -0.11
N GLY A 41 -6.98 -0.83 -0.97
CA GLY A 41 -8.33 -0.26 -0.91
C GLY A 41 -9.44 -1.17 -1.43
N GLY A 42 -9.14 -2.36 -1.94
CA GLY A 42 -10.10 -3.41 -2.28
C GLY A 42 -10.92 -3.21 -3.56
N LEU A 43 -10.73 -2.13 -4.31
CA LEU A 43 -11.50 -1.80 -5.52
C LEU A 43 -10.73 -2.17 -6.80
N LYS A 44 -10.86 -1.37 -7.85
CA LYS A 44 -10.29 -1.57 -9.20
C LYS A 44 -8.89 -0.98 -9.37
N GLY A 45 -8.35 -1.08 -10.58
CA GLY A 45 -7.06 -0.51 -10.97
C GLY A 45 -5.88 -1.19 -10.29
N VAL A 46 -4.98 -0.41 -9.71
CA VAL A 46 -3.81 -0.92 -8.98
C VAL A 46 -4.21 -1.87 -7.86
N MET A 47 -5.30 -1.59 -7.14
CA MET A 47 -5.79 -2.44 -6.05
C MET A 47 -6.17 -3.84 -6.54
N GLU A 48 -6.91 -3.93 -7.64
CA GLU A 48 -7.31 -5.22 -8.24
C GLU A 48 -6.10 -5.96 -8.83
N ALA A 49 -5.27 -5.26 -9.60
CA ALA A 49 -4.09 -5.86 -10.22
C ALA A 49 -3.12 -6.44 -9.18
N THR A 50 -2.84 -5.69 -8.12
CA THR A 50 -1.97 -6.17 -7.04
C THR A 50 -2.57 -7.37 -6.31
N SER A 51 -3.88 -7.33 -6.03
CA SER A 51 -4.59 -8.45 -5.39
C SER A 51 -4.57 -9.70 -6.26
N LYS A 52 -4.77 -9.55 -7.58
CA LYS A 52 -4.65 -10.65 -8.56
C LYS A 52 -3.27 -11.28 -8.52
N GLY A 53 -2.22 -10.46 -8.57
CA GLY A 53 -0.84 -10.94 -8.50
C GLY A 53 -0.53 -11.67 -7.19
N ALA A 54 -0.98 -11.14 -6.05
CA ALA A 54 -0.81 -11.79 -4.76
C ALA A 54 -1.52 -13.15 -4.71
N LYS A 55 -2.76 -13.23 -5.20
CA LYS A 55 -3.53 -14.49 -5.24
C LYS A 55 -2.90 -15.51 -6.16
N SER A 56 -2.41 -15.13 -7.33
CA SER A 56 -1.74 -16.04 -8.27
C SER A 56 -0.48 -16.69 -7.68
N ALA A 57 0.15 -16.04 -6.72
CA ALA A 57 1.33 -16.53 -6.00
C ALA A 57 0.99 -17.12 -4.60
N GLY A 58 -0.28 -17.40 -4.31
CA GLY A 58 -0.73 -18.02 -3.06
C GLY A 58 -0.73 -17.09 -1.83
N GLY A 59 -0.73 -15.76 -2.05
CA GLY A 59 -0.72 -14.76 -1.00
C GLY A 59 -2.09 -14.51 -0.36
N THR A 60 -2.07 -13.76 0.73
CA THR A 60 -3.24 -13.29 1.48
C THR A 60 -3.50 -11.82 1.19
N THR A 61 -4.76 -11.46 0.97
CA THR A 61 -5.18 -10.11 0.58
C THR A 61 -6.26 -9.55 1.49
N ILE A 62 -6.06 -8.30 1.94
CA ILE A 62 -7.02 -7.54 2.74
C ILE A 62 -7.43 -6.29 1.95
N GLY A 63 -8.72 -6.11 1.75
CA GLY A 63 -9.29 -4.93 1.09
C GLY A 63 -10.07 -4.06 2.06
N ILE A 64 -9.65 -2.82 2.28
CA ILE A 64 -10.36 -1.87 3.14
C ILE A 64 -11.28 -1.01 2.26
N LEU A 65 -12.56 -1.36 2.24
CA LEU A 65 -13.56 -0.80 1.34
C LEU A 65 -14.12 0.53 1.85
N PRO A 66 -14.33 1.51 0.96
CA PRO A 66 -14.92 2.79 1.34
C PRO A 66 -16.44 2.72 1.57
N GLY A 67 -17.11 1.81 0.88
CA GLY A 67 -18.57 1.65 0.90
C GLY A 67 -19.07 0.75 2.03
N SER A 68 -20.36 0.43 1.93
CA SER A 68 -21.09 -0.37 2.94
C SER A 68 -21.36 -1.79 2.47
N ARG A 69 -20.87 -2.18 1.30
CA ARG A 69 -21.17 -3.47 0.68
C ARG A 69 -19.92 -4.29 0.46
N ARG A 70 -20.00 -5.56 0.85
CA ARG A 70 -18.92 -6.54 0.68
C ARG A 70 -18.68 -6.88 -0.79
N GLU A 71 -19.74 -6.89 -1.57
CA GLU A 71 -19.76 -7.23 -3.00
C GLU A 71 -19.02 -6.22 -3.87
N ASP A 72 -18.72 -5.03 -3.34
CA ASP A 72 -17.93 -4.01 -4.05
C ASP A 72 -16.44 -4.36 -4.09
N ALA A 73 -15.98 -5.33 -3.30
CA ALA A 73 -14.59 -5.81 -3.33
C ALA A 73 -14.26 -6.45 -4.68
N ASN A 74 -13.04 -6.24 -5.17
CA ASN A 74 -12.58 -7.00 -6.33
C ASN A 74 -12.46 -8.50 -5.99
N PRO A 75 -12.54 -9.40 -7.00
CA PRO A 75 -12.67 -10.85 -6.78
C PRO A 75 -11.42 -11.51 -6.15
N TYR A 76 -10.33 -10.77 -5.99
CA TYR A 76 -9.07 -11.27 -5.46
C TYR A 76 -8.85 -10.90 -3.99
N ILE A 77 -9.85 -10.32 -3.31
CA ILE A 77 -9.78 -9.97 -1.89
C ILE A 77 -10.27 -11.15 -1.03
N ASP A 78 -9.40 -11.66 -0.14
CA ASP A 78 -9.78 -12.68 0.83
C ASP A 78 -10.59 -12.09 2.00
N PHE A 79 -10.16 -10.94 2.51
CA PHE A 79 -10.75 -10.30 3.69
C PHE A 79 -11.20 -8.86 3.38
N PRO A 80 -12.45 -8.68 2.91
CA PRO A 80 -13.02 -7.34 2.73
C PRO A 80 -13.44 -6.74 4.07
N ILE A 81 -12.87 -5.58 4.40
CA ILE A 81 -13.22 -4.77 5.57
C ILE A 81 -14.13 -3.64 5.13
N ILE A 82 -15.38 -3.68 5.56
CA ILE A 82 -16.42 -2.71 5.20
C ILE A 82 -16.38 -1.54 6.18
N THR A 83 -16.06 -0.33 5.68
CA THR A 83 -15.90 0.83 6.56
C THR A 83 -17.05 1.82 6.49
N GLY A 84 -17.68 2.00 5.36
CA GLY A 84 -18.76 2.97 5.16
C GLY A 84 -18.36 4.44 5.28
N ILE A 85 -17.06 4.76 5.32
CA ILE A 85 -16.56 6.13 5.56
C ILE A 85 -15.95 6.81 4.31
N GLY A 86 -16.20 6.25 3.13
CA GLY A 86 -15.73 6.85 1.87
C GLY A 86 -14.19 6.96 1.81
N TYR A 87 -13.70 8.06 1.25
CA TYR A 87 -12.26 8.29 1.09
C TYR A 87 -11.48 8.40 2.41
N ALA A 88 -12.13 8.67 3.53
CA ALA A 88 -11.46 8.71 4.84
C ALA A 88 -10.79 7.37 5.19
N ARG A 89 -11.25 6.25 4.60
CA ARG A 89 -10.64 4.93 4.78
C ARG A 89 -9.22 4.83 4.22
N ASN A 90 -8.78 5.75 3.34
CA ASN A 90 -7.40 5.78 2.82
C ASN A 90 -6.38 5.81 3.95
N LYS A 91 -6.69 6.56 5.02
CA LYS A 91 -5.90 6.56 6.25
C LYS A 91 -5.79 5.18 6.88
N LEU A 92 -6.86 4.38 6.85
CA LEU A 92 -6.87 3.02 7.41
C LEU A 92 -6.00 2.07 6.59
N VAL A 93 -6.04 2.17 5.25
CA VAL A 93 -5.16 1.39 4.37
C VAL A 93 -3.69 1.61 4.75
N VAL A 94 -3.29 2.87 4.83
CA VAL A 94 -1.92 3.26 5.18
C VAL A 94 -1.54 2.77 6.58
N LYS A 95 -2.37 3.01 7.59
CA LYS A 95 -2.08 2.63 8.99
C LYS A 95 -2.08 1.13 9.25
N THR A 96 -2.72 0.35 8.40
CA THR A 96 -2.69 -1.12 8.51
C THR A 96 -1.36 -1.70 7.98
N GLY A 97 -0.69 -1.02 7.06
CA GLY A 97 0.62 -1.42 6.56
C GLY A 97 1.76 -1.05 7.51
N HIS A 98 2.75 -1.91 7.62
CA HIS A 98 4.05 -1.57 8.22
C HIS A 98 4.89 -0.71 7.29
N VAL A 99 4.59 -0.75 6.00
CA VAL A 99 5.21 -0.01 4.91
C VAL A 99 4.19 0.18 3.79
N VAL A 100 4.33 1.23 3.01
CA VAL A 100 3.49 1.51 1.84
C VAL A 100 4.30 1.36 0.57
N ILE A 101 3.76 0.68 -0.44
CA ILE A 101 4.26 0.71 -1.81
C ILE A 101 3.26 1.51 -2.65
N ALA A 102 3.71 2.61 -3.24
CA ALA A 102 2.92 3.43 -4.15
C ALA A 102 3.28 3.09 -5.60
N VAL A 103 2.28 2.65 -6.38
CA VAL A 103 2.44 2.26 -7.79
C VAL A 103 1.61 3.19 -8.67
N GLY A 104 2.24 3.90 -9.61
CA GLY A 104 1.57 4.92 -10.39
C GLY A 104 1.02 6.03 -9.49
N GLY A 105 -0.14 6.55 -9.78
CA GLY A 105 -0.85 7.36 -8.80
C GLY A 105 -1.68 8.52 -9.31
N SER A 106 -2.83 8.67 -8.69
CA SER A 106 -3.74 9.81 -8.79
C SER A 106 -3.69 10.67 -7.52
N HIS A 107 -4.60 11.64 -7.40
CA HIS A 107 -4.72 12.47 -6.19
C HIS A 107 -5.05 11.66 -4.92
N GLY A 108 -5.79 10.54 -5.04
CA GLY A 108 -6.00 9.62 -3.92
C GLY A 108 -4.68 9.04 -3.42
N THR A 109 -3.84 8.56 -4.35
CA THR A 109 -2.50 8.04 -4.04
C THR A 109 -1.60 9.10 -3.41
N LEU A 110 -1.68 10.34 -3.90
CA LEU A 110 -0.96 11.46 -3.31
C LEU A 110 -1.34 11.66 -1.84
N SER A 111 -2.64 11.61 -1.51
CA SER A 111 -3.10 11.74 -0.13
C SER A 111 -2.62 10.59 0.76
N GLU A 112 -2.60 9.37 0.23
CA GLU A 112 -2.12 8.19 0.96
C GLU A 112 -0.61 8.25 1.24
N ILE A 113 0.19 8.71 0.28
CA ILE A 113 1.62 8.97 0.49
C ILE A 113 1.81 10.03 1.59
N ALA A 114 1.07 11.13 1.52
CA ALA A 114 1.15 12.19 2.54
C ALA A 114 0.76 11.68 3.93
N PHE A 115 -0.28 10.85 4.07
CA PHE A 115 -0.61 10.21 5.33
C PHE A 115 0.51 9.30 5.83
N ALA A 116 1.09 8.48 4.95
CA ALA A 116 2.17 7.57 5.33
C ALA A 116 3.38 8.34 5.90
N LEU A 117 3.83 9.38 5.20
CA LEU A 117 4.93 10.22 5.63
C LEU A 117 4.60 10.94 6.96
N GLY A 118 3.39 11.48 7.09
CA GLY A 118 2.92 12.12 8.33
C GLY A 118 2.89 11.18 9.53
N TYR A 119 2.64 9.89 9.31
CA TYR A 119 2.69 8.85 10.36
C TYR A 119 4.05 8.17 10.50
N LYS A 120 5.06 8.62 9.76
CA LYS A 120 6.39 8.01 9.71
C LYS A 120 6.36 6.54 9.31
N ILE A 121 5.38 6.15 8.49
CA ILE A 121 5.32 4.86 7.84
C ILE A 121 6.15 4.94 6.57
N PRO A 122 7.16 4.08 6.38
CA PRO A 122 8.02 4.14 5.20
C PRO A 122 7.23 3.99 3.90
N VAL A 123 7.64 4.73 2.87
CA VAL A 123 7.03 4.69 1.54
C VAL A 123 8.05 4.28 0.49
N VAL A 124 7.71 3.29 -0.31
CA VAL A 124 8.46 2.89 -1.51
C VAL A 124 7.66 3.28 -2.74
N GLY A 125 8.25 4.08 -3.62
CA GLY A 125 7.61 4.55 -4.85
C GLY A 125 8.08 3.78 -6.09
N LEU A 126 7.14 3.28 -6.88
CA LEU A 126 7.37 2.63 -8.18
C LEU A 126 6.54 3.38 -9.24
N LYS A 127 7.22 4.15 -10.11
CA LYS A 127 6.58 5.02 -11.11
C LYS A 127 5.47 5.94 -10.55
N THR A 128 5.69 6.49 -9.37
CA THR A 128 4.72 7.34 -8.66
C THR A 128 5.22 8.79 -8.53
N TRP A 129 4.48 9.60 -7.79
CA TRP A 129 4.73 11.01 -7.56
C TRP A 129 6.16 11.29 -7.11
N GLN A 130 6.69 12.42 -7.57
CA GLN A 130 7.93 13.02 -7.09
C GLN A 130 7.59 14.34 -6.42
N PHE A 131 8.14 14.57 -5.23
CA PHE A 131 7.88 15.77 -4.45
C PHE A 131 9.11 16.67 -4.48
N ILE A 132 8.89 17.94 -4.76
CA ILE A 132 9.94 18.96 -4.81
C ILE A 132 9.55 20.05 -3.81
N HIS A 133 10.44 20.34 -2.88
CA HIS A 133 10.27 21.42 -1.93
C HIS A 133 10.35 22.80 -2.62
N HIS A 134 9.82 23.84 -1.97
CA HIS A 134 9.81 25.19 -2.52
C HIS A 134 11.22 25.74 -2.88
N ASN A 135 12.29 25.20 -2.27
CA ASN A 135 13.68 25.52 -2.56
C ASN A 135 14.26 24.74 -3.77
N GLY A 136 13.45 23.94 -4.46
CA GLY A 136 13.85 23.12 -5.60
C GLY A 136 14.51 21.79 -5.24
N GLN A 137 14.66 21.46 -3.97
CA GLN A 137 15.20 20.16 -3.55
C GLN A 137 14.14 19.06 -3.65
N MET A 138 14.55 17.90 -4.17
CA MET A 138 13.70 16.72 -4.21
C MET A 138 13.58 16.11 -2.81
N ASP A 139 12.36 15.80 -2.43
CA ASP A 139 12.06 15.06 -1.21
C ASP A 139 12.66 13.65 -1.27
N GLN A 140 13.33 13.24 -0.20
CA GLN A 140 14.01 11.96 -0.09
C GLN A 140 13.27 10.95 0.79
N GLU A 141 12.13 11.33 1.37
CA GLU A 141 11.37 10.45 2.28
C GLU A 141 10.64 9.33 1.54
N VAL A 142 10.37 9.51 0.24
CA VAL A 142 9.86 8.43 -0.62
C VAL A 142 11.04 7.67 -1.25
N HIS A 143 11.28 6.47 -0.77
CA HIS A 143 12.29 5.58 -1.33
C HIS A 143 11.90 5.15 -2.75
N ARG A 144 12.83 5.18 -3.70
CA ARG A 144 12.55 4.86 -5.10
C ARG A 144 12.98 3.45 -5.45
N ALA A 145 12.12 2.74 -6.17
CA ALA A 145 12.43 1.45 -6.76
C ALA A 145 12.23 1.49 -8.28
N SER A 146 13.05 0.73 -8.99
CA SER A 146 13.04 0.62 -10.46
C SER A 146 12.24 -0.59 -10.97
N SER A 147 11.96 -1.55 -10.08
CA SER A 147 11.23 -2.78 -10.42
C SER A 147 10.34 -3.27 -9.28
N PRO A 148 9.32 -4.09 -9.57
CA PRO A 148 8.47 -4.71 -8.55
C PRO A 148 9.26 -5.50 -7.49
N LYS A 149 10.22 -6.30 -7.92
CA LYS A 149 11.08 -7.09 -7.02
C LYS A 149 11.90 -6.20 -6.08
N GLU A 150 12.49 -5.13 -6.60
CA GLU A 150 13.23 -4.16 -5.80
C GLU A 150 12.30 -3.44 -4.82
N ALA A 151 11.11 -3.03 -5.27
CA ALA A 151 10.13 -2.36 -4.43
C ALA A 151 9.74 -3.21 -3.21
N VAL A 152 9.46 -4.49 -3.42
CA VAL A 152 9.09 -5.40 -2.34
C VAL A 152 10.27 -5.72 -1.44
N ALA A 153 11.47 -5.95 -1.99
CA ALA A 153 12.67 -6.21 -1.20
C ALA A 153 12.98 -5.01 -0.27
N LEU A 154 12.90 -3.79 -0.80
CA LEU A 154 13.10 -2.56 -0.04
C LEU A 154 11.99 -2.37 1.02
N ALA A 155 10.73 -2.61 0.66
CA ALA A 155 9.61 -2.54 1.59
C ALA A 155 9.78 -3.53 2.75
N MET A 156 10.16 -4.77 2.48
CA MET A 156 10.42 -5.78 3.52
C MET A 156 11.56 -5.37 4.46
N LYS A 157 12.62 -4.78 3.93
CA LYS A 157 13.72 -4.24 4.73
C LYS A 157 13.23 -3.12 5.65
N LEU A 158 12.58 -2.11 5.09
CA LEU A 158 12.07 -0.95 5.82
C LEU A 158 11.05 -1.35 6.90
N ALA A 159 10.15 -2.30 6.59
CA ALA A 159 9.16 -2.79 7.55
C ALA A 159 9.79 -3.49 8.77
N ARG A 160 10.95 -4.14 8.61
CA ARG A 160 11.69 -4.78 9.72
C ARG A 160 12.47 -3.77 10.55
N GLU A 161 12.94 -2.70 9.93
CA GLU A 161 13.73 -1.64 10.58
C GLU A 161 12.83 -0.57 11.24
N ALA A 162 11.58 -0.44 10.79
CA ALA A 162 10.63 0.53 11.32
C ALA A 162 10.38 0.27 12.80
N LYS A 163 10.58 1.31 13.62
CA LYS A 163 10.09 1.28 15.00
C LYS A 163 8.56 1.30 14.99
N PRO A 164 7.90 0.61 15.94
CA PRO A 164 6.45 0.73 16.07
C PRO A 164 6.09 2.22 16.15
N PRO A 165 5.01 2.65 15.45
CA PRO A 165 4.57 4.03 15.51
C PRO A 165 4.44 4.44 16.97
N GLU A 166 5.05 5.57 17.35
CA GLU A 166 4.86 6.14 18.68
C GLU A 166 3.35 6.33 18.84
N GLU A 167 2.76 5.71 19.88
CA GLU A 167 1.38 5.97 20.24
C GLU A 167 1.25 7.48 20.44
N THR A 168 0.46 8.12 19.59
CA THR A 168 0.12 9.52 19.79
C THR A 168 -0.48 9.62 21.20
N ARG A 169 0.06 10.51 22.04
CA ARG A 169 -0.33 10.70 23.45
C ARG A 169 -1.84 10.92 23.66
N GLU A 170 -2.58 11.15 22.59
CA GLU A 170 -4.03 11.40 22.57
C GLU A 170 -4.90 10.23 23.05
N TYR A 171 -4.36 9.00 23.15
CA TYR A 171 -5.11 7.81 23.57
C TYR A 171 -4.59 7.17 24.86
N LYS A 172 -3.70 7.82 25.59
CA LYS A 172 -3.34 7.41 26.96
C LYS A 172 -4.32 8.04 27.93
N THR A 173 -5.47 7.39 28.13
CA THR A 173 -6.35 7.63 29.27
C THR A 173 -5.87 6.82 30.45
#